data_98e3ebc99cc3bc938941403724c29252
#
_entry.id   98e3ebc99cc3bc938941403724c29252
#
_cell.length_a   1.000
_cell.length_b   1.000
_cell.length_c   1.000
_cell.angle_alpha   90.00
_cell.angle_beta   90.00
_cell.angle_gamma   90.00
#
_symmetry.space_group_name_H-M   'P 1'
#
loop_
_entity.id
_entity.type
_entity.pdbx_description
1 polymer ?
#
loop_
_entity_poly.entity_id
_entity_poly.type
_entity_poly.pdbx_seq_one_letter_code
_entity_poly.pdbx_strand_id
1 'polypeptide(L)'
;IERGKAPGPSGMRPEFLHAVVGPRGDKPGAAILTGICNLLAGGLAPKQIRPFIGGARGTALAKTSKSGSPDARPACAGEVIRRVVGKALLSTELDVLREHLKPLQLAVGTKGGVEVMPHMARQWMHDFANDTDRVVLSMDEANAHHEVDRHTFLTRMREITPGLSRWLEFIY
;
A
#
# COMPACT_ATOMS: atom_id res chain seq x y z
N ILE A 1 -1.28 13.25 5.23
CA ILE A 1 -1.92 12.16 5.97
C ILE A 1 -3.15 12.70 6.67
N GLU A 2 -4.25 11.96 6.64
CA GLU A 2 -5.51 12.33 7.28
C GLU A 2 -5.38 12.27 8.81
N ARG A 3 -6.07 13.19 9.49
CA ARG A 3 -6.22 13.18 10.96
C ARG A 3 -7.08 12.01 11.41
N GLY A 4 -6.98 11.64 12.69
CA GLY A 4 -7.78 10.55 13.27
C GLY A 4 -7.35 9.13 12.89
N LYS A 5 -6.27 8.97 12.13
CA LYS A 5 -5.73 7.63 11.80
C LYS A 5 -4.94 7.05 12.97
N ALA A 6 -5.05 5.73 13.11
CA ALA A 6 -4.35 4.98 14.16
C ALA A 6 -2.82 5.23 14.12
N PRO A 7 -2.17 5.41 15.30
CA PRO A 7 -0.74 5.49 15.39
C PRO A 7 -0.08 4.12 15.15
N GLY A 8 1.18 4.15 14.76
CA GLY A 8 2.05 2.97 14.75
C GLY A 8 2.55 2.60 16.15
N PRO A 9 3.60 1.71 16.24
CA PRO A 9 4.19 1.29 17.50
C PRO A 9 4.67 2.43 18.39
N SER A 10 5.21 3.52 17.82
CA SER A 10 5.70 4.69 18.58
C SER A 10 4.61 5.51 19.25
N GLY A 11 3.34 5.29 18.90
CA GLY A 11 2.24 6.16 19.34
C GLY A 11 2.15 7.49 18.60
N MET A 12 3.05 7.79 17.67
CA MET A 12 3.02 9.02 16.88
C MET A 12 1.72 9.11 16.07
N ARG A 13 1.03 10.24 16.23
CA ARG A 13 -0.21 10.51 15.49
C ARG A 13 0.02 11.47 14.33
N PRO A 14 -0.78 11.40 13.26
CA PRO A 14 -0.71 12.36 12.15
C PRO A 14 -0.79 13.82 12.59
N GLU A 15 -1.57 14.11 13.64
CA GLU A 15 -1.76 15.43 14.20
C GLU A 15 -0.45 16.07 14.68
N PHE A 16 0.49 15.26 15.18
CA PHE A 16 1.80 15.77 15.62
C PHE A 16 2.61 16.27 14.43
N LEU A 17 2.60 15.57 13.31
CA LEU A 17 3.25 16.02 12.07
C LEU A 17 2.60 17.29 11.53
N HIS A 18 1.26 17.37 11.55
CA HIS A 18 0.54 18.60 11.17
C HIS A 18 0.94 19.79 12.05
N ALA A 19 1.11 19.57 13.37
CA ALA A 19 1.55 20.62 14.27
C ALA A 19 2.98 21.10 13.97
N VAL A 20 3.86 20.18 13.56
CA VAL A 20 5.26 20.45 13.22
C VAL A 20 5.38 21.22 11.90
N VAL A 21 4.61 20.86 10.88
CA VAL A 21 4.71 21.49 9.55
C VAL A 21 3.85 22.75 9.41
N GLY A 22 2.80 22.89 10.22
CA GLY A 22 1.83 23.97 10.08
C GLY A 22 0.80 23.76 8.95
N PRO A 23 -0.25 24.59 8.89
CA PRO A 23 -1.33 24.42 7.91
C PRO A 23 -0.90 24.58 6.46
N ARG A 24 0.14 25.38 6.22
CA ARG A 24 0.68 25.68 4.88
C ARG A 24 2.06 25.05 4.64
N GLY A 25 2.59 24.26 5.58
CA GLY A 25 3.95 23.74 5.48
C GLY A 25 5.04 24.80 5.68
N ASP A 26 4.69 25.91 6.27
CA ASP A 26 5.52 27.13 6.43
C ASP A 26 6.33 27.19 7.71
N LYS A 27 6.15 26.22 8.60
CA LYS A 27 6.93 26.15 9.85
C LYS A 27 8.33 25.56 9.60
N PRO A 28 9.34 25.97 10.39
CA PRO A 28 10.70 25.41 10.29
C PRO A 28 10.77 23.89 10.38
N GLY A 29 9.86 23.27 11.14
CA GLY A 29 9.73 21.82 11.24
C GLY A 29 9.42 21.11 9.93
N ALA A 30 8.84 21.80 8.94
CA ALA A 30 8.59 21.23 7.62
C ALA A 30 9.90 20.86 6.91
N ALA A 31 10.92 21.73 6.95
CA ALA A 31 12.22 21.47 6.35
C ALA A 31 12.93 20.29 7.03
N ILE A 32 12.87 20.22 8.37
CA ILE A 32 13.45 19.11 9.14
C ILE A 32 12.75 17.79 8.79
N LEU A 33 11.42 17.78 8.78
CA LEU A 33 10.64 16.59 8.42
C LEU A 33 10.93 16.14 6.99
N THR A 34 11.05 17.08 6.05
CA THR A 34 11.43 16.78 4.66
C THR A 34 12.81 16.14 4.59
N GLY A 35 13.80 16.67 5.33
CA GLY A 35 15.13 16.07 5.42
C GLY A 35 15.09 14.63 5.92
N ILE A 36 14.35 14.36 6.98
CA ILE A 36 14.16 13.00 7.52
C ILE A 36 13.48 12.09 6.47
N CYS A 37 12.42 12.56 5.83
CA CYS A 37 11.74 11.80 4.79
C CYS A 37 12.65 11.46 3.62
N ASN A 38 13.50 12.40 3.19
CA ASN A 38 14.45 12.18 2.09
C ASN A 38 15.53 11.14 2.46
N LEU A 39 16.05 11.18 3.69
CA LEU A 39 16.99 10.15 4.17
C LEU A 39 16.35 8.75 4.15
N LEU A 40 15.11 8.64 4.62
CA LEU A 40 14.35 7.40 4.61
C LEU A 40 14.05 6.93 3.19
N ALA A 41 13.56 7.82 2.33
CA ALA A 41 13.24 7.54 0.94
C ALA A 41 14.45 7.04 0.14
N GLY A 42 15.62 7.65 0.39
CA GLY A 42 16.88 7.25 -0.22
C GLY A 42 17.52 5.98 0.36
N GLY A 43 16.92 5.37 1.41
CA GLY A 43 17.51 4.22 2.11
C GLY A 43 18.81 4.57 2.85
N LEU A 44 19.05 5.85 3.13
CA LEU A 44 20.27 6.37 3.76
C LEU A 44 20.20 6.41 5.29
N ALA A 45 19.05 6.11 5.85
CA ALA A 45 18.86 6.07 7.29
C ALA A 45 19.61 4.88 7.93
N PRO A 46 20.07 5.00 9.19
CA PRO A 46 20.77 3.92 9.87
C PRO A 46 19.94 2.63 9.90
N LYS A 47 20.56 1.49 9.60
CA LYS A 47 19.87 0.19 9.57
C LYS A 47 19.22 -0.16 10.91
N GLN A 48 19.76 0.34 12.02
CA GLN A 48 19.25 0.11 13.37
C GLN A 48 17.83 0.63 13.58
N ILE A 49 17.41 1.68 12.85
CA ILE A 49 16.04 2.20 12.96
C ILE A 49 15.04 1.47 12.07
N ARG A 50 15.51 0.61 11.16
CA ARG A 50 14.66 -0.14 10.22
C ARG A 50 13.52 -0.93 10.90
N PRO A 51 13.75 -1.70 11.99
CA PRO A 51 12.67 -2.42 12.65
C PRO A 51 11.58 -1.49 13.21
N PHE A 52 11.95 -0.29 13.64
CA PHE A 52 11.00 0.69 14.17
C PHE A 52 10.17 1.34 13.06
N ILE A 53 10.81 1.72 11.94
CA ILE A 53 10.11 2.34 10.80
C ILE A 53 9.30 1.32 10.02
N GLY A 54 9.86 0.13 9.78
CA GLY A 54 9.21 -0.98 9.07
C GLY A 54 8.14 -1.70 9.89
N GLY A 55 8.21 -1.58 11.23
CA GLY A 55 7.29 -2.21 12.15
C GLY A 55 5.86 -1.71 12.05
N ALA A 56 4.94 -2.50 12.61
CA ALA A 56 3.53 -2.15 12.68
C ALA A 56 2.92 -2.63 14.00
N ARG A 57 1.91 -1.91 14.48
CA ARG A 57 1.06 -2.34 15.59
C ARG A 57 -0.02 -3.27 15.07
N GLY A 58 0.04 -4.55 15.44
CA GLY A 58 -0.96 -5.55 15.08
C GLY A 58 -2.19 -5.49 15.98
N THR A 59 -3.37 -5.69 15.38
CA THR A 59 -4.64 -5.85 16.08
C THR A 59 -5.39 -7.00 15.41
N ALA A 60 -5.85 -7.96 16.19
CA ALA A 60 -6.71 -9.03 15.71
C ALA A 60 -8.16 -8.52 15.66
N LEU A 61 -8.74 -8.48 14.47
CA LEU A 61 -10.16 -8.18 14.28
C LEU A 61 -10.94 -9.49 14.20
N ALA A 62 -11.98 -9.63 15.03
CA ALA A 62 -12.84 -10.80 14.99
C ALA A 62 -13.49 -10.94 13.60
N LYS A 63 -13.47 -12.16 13.09
CA LYS A 63 -14.09 -12.56 11.83
C LYS A 63 -14.77 -13.89 12.04
N THR A 64 -15.88 -14.12 11.38
CA THR A 64 -16.49 -15.45 11.28
C THR A 64 -16.04 -16.11 9.99
N SER A 65 -15.49 -17.31 10.07
CA SER A 65 -15.11 -18.09 8.90
C SER A 65 -16.35 -18.53 8.10
N LYS A 66 -16.16 -19.00 6.87
CA LYS A 66 -17.25 -19.59 6.06
C LYS A 66 -17.87 -20.82 6.72
N SER A 67 -17.12 -21.53 7.58
CA SER A 67 -17.60 -22.68 8.37
C SER A 67 -18.32 -22.27 9.65
N GLY A 68 -18.46 -20.97 9.96
CA GLY A 68 -19.09 -20.49 11.20
C GLY A 68 -18.17 -20.48 12.43
N SER A 69 -16.93 -20.96 12.31
CA SER A 69 -15.95 -20.95 13.41
C SER A 69 -15.36 -19.55 13.64
N PRO A 70 -14.99 -19.21 14.89
CA PRO A 70 -14.26 -17.98 15.17
C PRO A 70 -12.93 -17.94 14.41
N ASP A 71 -12.65 -16.80 13.81
CA ASP A 71 -11.42 -16.52 13.05
C ASP A 71 -10.95 -15.08 13.34
N ALA A 72 -9.71 -14.76 13.04
CA ALA A 72 -9.14 -13.45 13.24
C ALA A 72 -8.50 -12.90 11.97
N ARG A 73 -8.86 -11.67 11.62
CA ARG A 73 -8.18 -10.93 10.55
C ARG A 73 -7.12 -10.03 11.16
N PRO A 74 -5.83 -10.20 10.82
CA PRO A 74 -4.80 -9.29 11.28
C PRO A 74 -4.97 -7.92 10.61
N ALA A 75 -5.04 -6.87 11.42
CA ALA A 75 -4.98 -5.48 10.95
C ALA A 75 -3.73 -4.83 11.53
N CYS A 76 -2.91 -4.21 10.68
CA CYS A 76 -1.64 -3.63 11.08
C CYS A 76 -1.60 -2.12 10.81
N ALA A 77 -1.26 -1.35 11.84
CA ALA A 77 -1.00 0.08 11.73
C ALA A 77 0.51 0.35 11.75
N GLY A 78 1.08 0.67 10.58
CA GLY A 78 2.49 1.06 10.48
C GLY A 78 2.76 2.47 10.98
N GLU A 79 4.04 2.81 11.17
CA GLU A 79 4.47 4.13 11.61
C GLU A 79 3.96 5.25 10.70
N VAL A 80 3.62 6.40 11.31
CA VAL A 80 3.09 7.54 10.55
C VAL A 80 4.12 8.04 9.56
N ILE A 81 5.38 8.13 9.94
CA ILE A 81 6.46 8.56 9.05
C ILE A 81 6.62 7.61 7.85
N ARG A 82 6.51 6.29 8.06
CA ARG A 82 6.50 5.30 6.98
C ARG A 82 5.40 5.58 5.97
N ARG A 83 4.20 5.91 6.46
CA ARG A 83 3.04 6.23 5.60
C ARG A 83 3.23 7.55 4.85
N VAL A 84 3.90 8.54 5.44
CA VAL A 84 4.24 9.82 4.77
C VAL A 84 5.18 9.55 3.61
N VAL A 85 6.31 8.91 3.87
CA VAL A 85 7.32 8.60 2.84
C VAL A 85 6.73 7.74 1.73
N GLY A 86 6.04 6.66 2.08
CA GLY A 86 5.43 5.76 1.10
C GLY A 86 4.39 6.46 0.22
N LYS A 87 3.54 7.34 0.79
CA LYS A 87 2.56 8.11 -0.01
C LYS A 87 3.22 9.13 -0.92
N ALA A 88 4.25 9.83 -0.43
CA ALA A 88 4.98 10.81 -1.22
C ALA A 88 5.64 10.13 -2.43
N LEU A 89 6.38 9.06 -2.21
CA LEU A 89 7.05 8.30 -3.27
C LEU A 89 6.03 7.67 -4.25
N LEU A 90 4.95 7.07 -3.72
CA LEU A 90 3.92 6.49 -4.58
C LEU A 90 3.28 7.54 -5.48
N SER A 91 3.11 8.78 -5.00
CA SER A 91 2.52 9.85 -5.82
C SER A 91 3.39 10.24 -7.02
N THR A 92 4.70 10.04 -6.95
CA THR A 92 5.62 10.30 -8.08
C THR A 92 5.67 9.16 -9.08
N GLU A 93 5.43 7.94 -8.65
CA GLU A 93 5.55 6.72 -9.47
C GLU A 93 4.18 6.16 -9.93
N LEU A 94 3.08 6.81 -9.53
CA LEU A 94 1.73 6.27 -9.76
C LEU A 94 1.39 6.09 -11.24
N ASP A 95 1.85 7.00 -12.10
CA ASP A 95 1.57 6.92 -13.54
C ASP A 95 2.34 5.75 -14.18
N VAL A 96 3.58 5.53 -13.78
CA VAL A 96 4.40 4.38 -14.23
C VAL A 96 3.72 3.07 -13.82
N LEU A 97 3.30 2.96 -12.56
CA LEU A 97 2.59 1.79 -12.06
C LEU A 97 1.27 1.56 -12.80
N ARG A 98 0.50 2.63 -13.04
CA ARG A 98 -0.76 2.54 -13.76
C ARG A 98 -0.57 1.99 -15.17
N GLU A 99 0.38 2.53 -15.91
CA GLU A 99 0.65 2.07 -17.29
C GLU A 99 1.15 0.62 -17.32
N HIS A 100 1.99 0.24 -16.36
CA HIS A 100 2.48 -1.14 -16.26
C HIS A 100 1.37 -2.15 -15.92
N LEU A 101 0.41 -1.75 -15.08
CA LEU A 101 -0.65 -2.63 -14.60
C LEU A 101 -1.82 -2.78 -15.60
N LYS A 102 -1.98 -1.84 -16.53
CA LYS A 102 -2.98 -1.93 -17.60
C LYS A 102 -2.65 -3.04 -18.60
N PRO A 103 -3.66 -3.65 -19.23
CA PRO A 103 -5.11 -3.51 -18.98
C PRO A 103 -5.61 -4.46 -17.86
N LEU A 104 -4.74 -5.27 -17.24
CA LEU A 104 -5.12 -6.38 -16.36
C LEU A 104 -5.54 -5.93 -14.96
N GLN A 105 -4.89 -4.89 -14.43
CA GLN A 105 -5.18 -4.38 -13.08
C GLN A 105 -5.65 -2.92 -13.17
N LEU A 106 -6.93 -2.70 -12.95
CA LEU A 106 -7.56 -1.38 -13.04
C LEU A 106 -7.86 -0.73 -11.68
N ALA A 107 -7.73 -1.47 -10.59
CA ALA A 107 -8.02 -0.95 -9.25
C ALA A 107 -6.96 0.03 -8.74
N VAL A 108 -5.72 -0.02 -9.27
CA VAL A 108 -4.61 0.83 -8.85
C VAL A 108 -4.47 2.02 -9.80
N GLY A 109 -4.59 3.22 -9.24
CA GLY A 109 -4.35 4.48 -9.96
C GLY A 109 -5.36 4.84 -11.05
N THR A 110 -6.37 4.03 -11.33
CA THR A 110 -7.41 4.30 -12.34
C THR A 110 -8.71 4.71 -11.65
N LYS A 111 -9.19 5.92 -11.96
CA LYS A 111 -10.46 6.42 -11.41
C LYS A 111 -11.61 5.53 -11.88
N GLY A 112 -12.41 5.02 -10.92
CA GLY A 112 -13.51 4.10 -11.23
C GLY A 112 -13.08 2.71 -11.71
N GLY A 113 -11.78 2.38 -11.68
CA GLY A 113 -11.27 1.11 -12.22
C GLY A 113 -11.87 -0.14 -11.57
N VAL A 114 -12.22 -0.07 -10.29
CA VAL A 114 -12.88 -1.17 -9.59
C VAL A 114 -14.29 -1.44 -10.15
N GLU A 115 -14.98 -0.40 -10.63
CA GLU A 115 -16.33 -0.52 -11.21
C GLU A 115 -16.30 -1.12 -12.63
N VAL A 116 -15.20 -0.92 -13.34
CA VAL A 116 -15.03 -1.46 -14.72
C VAL A 116 -15.09 -2.99 -14.73
N MET A 117 -14.45 -3.64 -13.75
CA MET A 117 -14.36 -5.11 -13.70
C MET A 117 -15.73 -5.80 -13.67
N PRO A 118 -16.67 -5.45 -12.76
CA PRO A 118 -18.02 -6.03 -12.77
C PRO A 118 -18.79 -5.74 -14.06
N HIS A 119 -18.62 -4.56 -14.65
CA HIS A 119 -19.29 -4.24 -15.91
C HIS A 119 -18.76 -5.09 -17.06
N MET A 120 -17.44 -5.24 -17.19
CA MET A 120 -16.82 -6.10 -18.17
C MET A 120 -17.24 -7.56 -18.00
N ALA A 121 -17.27 -8.07 -16.77
CA ALA A 121 -17.69 -9.44 -16.49
C ALA A 121 -19.17 -9.66 -16.87
N ARG A 122 -20.06 -8.72 -16.54
CA ARG A 122 -21.47 -8.80 -16.95
C ARG A 122 -21.65 -8.77 -18.45
N GLN A 123 -20.95 -7.87 -19.14
CA GLN A 123 -21.01 -7.77 -20.60
C GLN A 123 -20.52 -9.08 -21.23
N TRP A 124 -19.39 -9.61 -20.77
CA TRP A 124 -18.85 -10.86 -21.25
C TRP A 124 -19.80 -12.04 -21.02
N MET A 125 -20.42 -12.15 -19.84
CA MET A 125 -21.41 -13.19 -19.56
C MET A 125 -22.66 -13.06 -20.43
N HIS A 126 -23.08 -11.84 -20.76
CA HIS A 126 -24.19 -11.58 -21.67
C HIS A 126 -23.85 -12.02 -23.10
N ASP A 127 -22.67 -11.59 -23.59
CA ASP A 127 -22.26 -11.82 -24.97
C ASP A 127 -22.01 -13.31 -25.27
N PHE A 128 -21.60 -14.06 -24.26
CA PHE A 128 -21.30 -15.49 -24.38
C PHE A 128 -22.24 -16.39 -23.57
N ALA A 129 -23.46 -15.94 -23.31
CA ALA A 129 -24.42 -16.66 -22.47
C ALA A 129 -24.76 -18.08 -22.98
N ASN A 130 -24.68 -18.30 -24.28
CA ASN A 130 -25.00 -19.59 -24.95
C ASN A 130 -23.75 -20.37 -25.38
N ASP A 131 -22.56 -19.88 -25.04
CA ASP A 131 -21.29 -20.52 -25.38
C ASP A 131 -20.84 -21.43 -24.23
N THR A 132 -21.00 -22.75 -24.38
CA THR A 132 -20.64 -23.73 -23.35
C THR A 132 -19.15 -23.97 -23.21
N ASP A 133 -18.35 -23.51 -24.16
CA ASP A 133 -16.90 -23.69 -24.18
C ASP A 133 -16.15 -22.61 -23.46
N ARG A 134 -16.89 -21.62 -22.91
CA ARG A 134 -16.34 -20.48 -22.16
C ARG A 134 -16.78 -20.50 -20.71
N VAL A 135 -15.83 -20.15 -19.84
CA VAL A 135 -16.07 -20.09 -18.39
C VAL A 135 -15.48 -18.81 -17.80
N VAL A 136 -16.08 -18.32 -16.74
CA VAL A 136 -15.50 -17.30 -15.88
C VAL A 136 -14.87 -17.99 -14.68
N LEU A 137 -13.57 -17.82 -14.51
CA LEU A 137 -12.84 -18.32 -13.36
C LEU A 137 -12.60 -17.18 -12.36
N SER A 138 -13.12 -17.32 -11.14
CA SER A 138 -12.82 -16.44 -10.01
C SER A 138 -11.83 -17.12 -9.09
N MET A 139 -10.68 -16.50 -8.88
CA MET A 139 -9.63 -16.97 -7.96
C MET A 139 -9.46 -15.98 -6.82
N ASP A 140 -9.34 -16.53 -5.61
CA ASP A 140 -9.05 -15.76 -4.40
C ASP A 140 -7.94 -16.47 -3.62
N GLU A 141 -6.82 -15.81 -3.43
CA GLU A 141 -5.68 -16.39 -2.74
C GLU A 141 -5.76 -16.17 -1.24
N ALA A 142 -5.55 -17.25 -0.48
CA ALA A 142 -5.47 -17.18 0.96
C ALA A 142 -4.20 -16.44 1.40
N ASN A 143 -4.36 -15.42 2.24
CA ASN A 143 -3.24 -14.65 2.81
C ASN A 143 -2.28 -14.01 1.79
N ALA A 144 -2.76 -13.64 0.59
CA ALA A 144 -1.94 -13.13 -0.50
C ALA A 144 -0.87 -12.09 -0.07
N HIS A 145 -1.22 -11.14 0.81
CA HIS A 145 -0.27 -10.13 1.30
C HIS A 145 0.85 -10.68 2.21
N HIS A 146 0.65 -11.83 2.84
CA HIS A 146 1.62 -12.45 3.74
C HIS A 146 2.52 -13.44 3.00
N GLU A 147 2.00 -14.03 1.93
CA GLU A 147 2.67 -15.08 1.13
C GLU A 147 3.50 -14.52 -0.04
N VAL A 148 3.48 -13.20 -0.25
CA VAL A 148 4.29 -12.56 -1.30
C VAL A 148 5.77 -12.84 -1.08
N ASP A 149 6.42 -13.46 -2.09
CA ASP A 149 7.88 -13.59 -2.12
C ASP A 149 8.54 -12.22 -2.22
N ARG A 150 9.23 -11.82 -1.15
CA ARG A 150 9.83 -10.48 -1.04
C ARG A 150 10.96 -10.27 -2.02
N HIS A 151 11.74 -11.31 -2.32
CA HIS A 151 12.84 -11.19 -3.27
C HIS A 151 12.32 -10.89 -4.68
N THR A 152 11.36 -11.67 -5.14
CA THR A 152 10.68 -11.46 -6.43
C THR A 152 10.02 -10.08 -6.47
N PHE A 153 9.28 -9.71 -5.43
CA PHE A 153 8.64 -8.40 -5.35
C PHE A 153 9.65 -7.25 -5.47
N LEU A 154 10.73 -7.26 -4.68
CA LEU A 154 11.75 -6.20 -4.71
C LEU A 154 12.48 -6.15 -6.05
N THR A 155 12.77 -7.29 -6.67
CA THR A 155 13.38 -7.37 -7.99
C THR A 155 12.49 -6.71 -9.05
N ARG A 156 11.20 -7.07 -9.07
CA ARG A 156 10.26 -6.46 -10.01
C ARG A 156 10.04 -4.96 -9.77
N MET A 157 10.03 -4.52 -8.51
CA MET A 157 9.91 -3.10 -8.21
C MET A 157 11.12 -2.27 -8.65
N ARG A 158 12.34 -2.84 -8.64
CA ARG A 158 13.52 -2.18 -9.22
C ARG A 158 13.39 -1.95 -10.72
N GLU A 159 12.80 -2.91 -11.42
CA GLU A 159 12.61 -2.82 -12.88
C GLU A 159 11.50 -1.82 -13.25
N ILE A 160 10.38 -1.87 -12.53
CA ILE A 160 9.17 -1.11 -12.89
C ILE A 160 9.22 0.31 -12.33
N THR A 161 9.60 0.46 -11.08
CA THR A 161 9.60 1.74 -10.34
C THR A 161 10.88 1.93 -9.54
N PRO A 162 12.01 2.20 -10.22
CA PRO A 162 13.31 2.36 -9.56
C PRO A 162 13.30 3.47 -8.49
N GLY A 163 12.45 4.48 -8.63
CA GLY A 163 12.27 5.54 -7.64
C GLY A 163 11.76 5.06 -6.28
N LEU A 164 11.03 3.93 -6.24
CA LEU A 164 10.56 3.31 -4.99
C LEU A 164 11.54 2.29 -4.40
N SER A 165 12.46 1.76 -5.19
CA SER A 165 13.22 0.55 -4.84
C SER A 165 14.01 0.70 -3.55
N ARG A 166 14.77 1.79 -3.37
CA ARG A 166 15.59 2.01 -2.17
C ARG A 166 14.76 2.08 -0.89
N TRP A 167 13.62 2.73 -0.96
CA TRP A 167 12.68 2.77 0.14
C TRP A 167 12.11 1.39 0.48
N LEU A 168 11.69 0.64 -0.54
CA LEU A 168 11.15 -0.71 -0.35
C LEU A 168 12.21 -1.65 0.25
N GLU A 169 13.43 -1.62 -0.25
CA GLU A 169 14.56 -2.38 0.30
C GLU A 169 14.91 -1.97 1.74
N PHE A 170 14.70 -0.72 2.08
CA PHE A 170 14.92 -0.25 3.44
C PHE A 170 13.88 -0.79 4.42
N ILE A 171 12.61 -0.95 4.02
CA ILE A 171 11.53 -1.36 4.93
C ILE A 171 11.20 -2.86 4.90
N TYR A 172 11.60 -3.59 3.86
CA TYR A 172 11.41 -5.04 3.69
C TYR A 172 12.73 -5.81 3.75
#